data_79de99ba80edabe1808ffd58089e2de1
#
_entry.id   79de99ba80edabe1808ffd58089e2de1
#
_cell.length_a   1.000
_cell.length_b   1.000
_cell.length_c   1.000
_cell.angle_alpha   90.00
_cell.angle_beta   90.00
_cell.angle_gamma   90.00
#
_symmetry.space_group_name_H-M   'P 1'
#
loop_
_entity.id
_entity.type
_entity.pdbx_description
1 polymer ?
#
loop_
_entity_poly.entity_id
_entity_poly.type
_entity_poly.pdbx_seq_one_letter_code
_entity_poly.pdbx_strand_id
1 'polypeptide(L)'
;MPPDTLNLVQTDDGEAPAPRPDSQIDQAIAVKYWSDKPATVNGMLGGYAQVSRTDLRGSKDFLAKARRLVPGCPATGKLKRGVDCGAGIGRVINDFLGQECEVVDAVEPVEKFSRVLSERRLTRNCALGEVLTIGIEDWVPGAKVYDLIWAQWSVPYLTDAQLVEYLVRCRGALTDVGIMIIKENISEEPEGDIYDESESSVTRTDAKLRKLFKDAGMHLILSEVQSGFPRQLRLLPVRSYALRPRS
;
A
#
# COMPACT_ATOMS: atom_id res chain seq x y z
N MET A 1 32.69 34.40 -58.01
CA MET A 1 32.84 33.77 -56.68
C MET A 1 31.60 34.10 -55.86
N PRO A 2 30.69 33.18 -55.53
CA PRO A 2 29.61 33.42 -54.58
C PRO A 2 30.13 33.20 -53.14
N PRO A 3 29.55 33.90 -52.14
CA PRO A 3 29.99 33.82 -50.75
C PRO A 3 29.50 32.56 -50.08
N ASP A 4 30.35 32.04 -49.19
CA ASP A 4 30.14 30.86 -48.34
C ASP A 4 28.89 30.99 -47.47
N THR A 5 27.99 30.04 -47.61
CA THR A 5 26.86 29.83 -46.66
C THR A 5 27.38 29.12 -45.41
N LEU A 6 27.54 29.87 -44.33
CA LEU A 6 27.75 29.31 -42.99
C LEU A 6 26.53 28.51 -42.57
N ASN A 7 26.65 27.17 -42.56
CA ASN A 7 25.73 26.29 -41.90
C ASN A 7 25.84 26.47 -40.38
N LEU A 8 24.87 27.19 -39.81
CA LEU A 8 24.65 27.18 -38.37
C LEU A 8 24.12 25.79 -38.00
N VAL A 9 24.98 24.96 -37.37
CA VAL A 9 24.57 23.76 -36.67
C VAL A 9 23.75 24.23 -35.45
N GLN A 10 22.43 24.08 -35.53
CA GLN A 10 21.59 24.14 -34.35
C GLN A 10 22.00 22.99 -33.41
N THR A 11 22.64 23.31 -32.32
CA THR A 11 22.74 22.38 -31.18
C THR A 11 21.34 22.24 -30.61
N ASP A 12 20.75 21.07 -30.81
CA ASP A 12 19.55 20.64 -30.14
C ASP A 12 19.95 20.47 -28.65
N ASP A 13 19.68 21.47 -27.86
CA ASP A 13 19.83 21.43 -26.42
C ASP A 13 18.71 20.52 -25.89
N GLY A 14 18.86 19.23 -26.11
CA GLY A 14 17.94 18.19 -25.62
C GLY A 14 17.82 18.28 -24.12
N GLU A 15 16.73 18.87 -23.65
CA GLU A 15 16.35 18.88 -22.24
C GLU A 15 16.35 17.43 -21.73
N ALA A 16 17.13 17.14 -20.68
CA ALA A 16 17.19 15.81 -20.11
C ALA A 16 15.76 15.35 -19.74
N PRO A 17 15.37 14.12 -20.06
CA PRO A 17 14.02 13.64 -19.75
C PRO A 17 13.75 13.80 -18.26
N ALA A 18 12.54 14.29 -17.92
CA ALA A 18 12.11 14.47 -16.54
C ALA A 18 12.34 13.17 -15.72
N PRO A 19 12.80 13.26 -14.48
CA PRO A 19 13.04 12.08 -13.66
C PRO A 19 11.74 11.30 -13.47
N ARG A 20 11.84 9.97 -13.45
CA ARG A 20 10.66 9.13 -13.20
C ARG A 20 10.07 9.46 -11.82
N PRO A 21 8.74 9.51 -11.66
CA PRO A 21 8.10 9.83 -10.39
C PRO A 21 8.65 8.99 -9.22
N ASP A 22 8.81 7.69 -9.38
CA ASP A 22 9.27 6.77 -8.34
C ASP A 22 10.74 6.98 -7.94
N SER A 23 11.59 7.50 -8.85
CA SER A 23 13.00 7.76 -8.54
C SER A 23 13.21 8.97 -7.63
N GLN A 24 12.18 9.73 -7.34
CA GLN A 24 12.19 10.91 -6.49
C GLN A 24 11.82 10.59 -5.02
N ILE A 25 11.40 9.35 -4.76
CA ILE A 25 11.01 8.92 -3.40
C ILE A 25 12.23 8.92 -2.47
N ASP A 26 12.05 9.57 -1.30
CA ASP A 26 12.96 9.56 -0.17
C ASP A 26 12.18 9.14 1.09
N GLN A 27 12.48 7.95 1.62
CA GLN A 27 11.81 7.40 2.79
C GLN A 27 12.01 8.26 4.05
N ALA A 28 13.16 8.95 4.18
CA ALA A 28 13.40 9.82 5.32
C ALA A 28 12.45 11.03 5.33
N ILE A 29 12.18 11.60 4.15
CA ILE A 29 11.18 12.67 3.99
C ILE A 29 9.79 12.15 4.33
N ALA A 30 9.40 10.96 3.82
CA ALA A 30 8.12 10.34 4.11
C ALA A 30 7.93 10.07 5.62
N VAL A 31 8.92 9.46 6.29
CA VAL A 31 8.87 9.21 7.73
C VAL A 31 8.79 10.52 8.51
N LYS A 32 9.53 11.55 8.10
CA LYS A 32 9.44 12.87 8.73
C LYS A 32 8.05 13.47 8.57
N TYR A 33 7.49 13.47 7.36
CA TYR A 33 6.14 13.98 7.09
C TYR A 33 5.10 13.34 8.02
N TRP A 34 5.10 12.00 8.12
CA TRP A 34 4.18 11.28 8.99
C TRP A 34 4.46 11.50 10.49
N SER A 35 5.72 11.64 10.88
CA SER A 35 6.09 11.96 12.26
C SER A 35 5.52 13.29 12.74
N ASP A 36 5.31 14.24 11.83
CA ASP A 36 4.72 15.54 12.13
C ASP A 36 3.17 15.48 12.25
N LYS A 37 2.53 14.39 11.75
CA LYS A 37 1.06 14.24 11.84
C LYS A 37 0.61 13.82 13.22
N PRO A 38 -0.58 14.26 13.67
CA PRO A 38 -1.17 13.79 14.92
C PRO A 38 -1.44 12.27 14.91
N ALA A 39 -1.13 11.58 16.00
CA ALA A 39 -1.44 10.15 16.18
C ALA A 39 -2.93 9.91 16.44
N THR A 40 -3.78 10.31 15.51
CA THR A 40 -5.25 10.21 15.55
C THR A 40 -5.78 9.65 14.25
N VAL A 41 -7.01 9.13 14.24
CA VAL A 41 -7.67 8.67 12.99
C VAL A 41 -7.73 9.78 11.96
N ASN A 42 -7.97 11.03 12.39
CA ASN A 42 -7.97 12.16 11.47
C ASN A 42 -6.59 12.43 10.87
N GLY A 43 -5.52 12.30 11.66
CA GLY A 43 -4.14 12.41 11.17
C GLY A 43 -3.79 11.32 10.17
N MET A 44 -4.16 10.06 10.46
CA MET A 44 -3.91 8.93 9.56
C MET A 44 -4.69 9.01 8.23
N LEU A 45 -5.75 9.78 8.18
CA LEU A 45 -6.62 9.95 7.01
C LEU A 45 -6.48 11.34 6.37
N GLY A 46 -5.36 12.04 6.60
CA GLY A 46 -5.09 13.33 5.96
C GLY A 46 -6.17 14.39 6.21
N GLY A 47 -6.89 14.34 7.35
CA GLY A 47 -8.00 15.24 7.65
C GLY A 47 -9.39 14.70 7.26
N TYR A 48 -9.48 13.52 6.65
CA TYR A 48 -10.74 12.94 6.15
C TYR A 48 -11.28 11.81 7.05
N ALA A 49 -11.28 11.99 8.38
CA ALA A 49 -11.74 10.96 9.32
C ALA A 49 -13.13 10.40 9.01
N GLN A 50 -14.01 11.19 8.40
CA GLN A 50 -15.37 10.81 8.02
C GLN A 50 -15.44 9.67 7.01
N VAL A 51 -14.37 9.40 6.23
CA VAL A 51 -14.35 8.29 5.28
C VAL A 51 -14.04 6.94 5.94
N SER A 52 -13.51 6.93 7.17
CA SER A 52 -13.02 5.73 7.86
C SER A 52 -14.04 4.58 7.87
N ARG A 53 -15.29 4.87 8.22
CA ARG A 53 -16.32 3.84 8.31
C ARG A 53 -16.64 3.21 6.94
N THR A 54 -16.70 4.02 5.89
CA THR A 54 -16.96 3.56 4.53
C THR A 54 -15.78 2.77 4.00
N ASP A 55 -14.55 3.24 4.25
CA ASP A 55 -13.30 2.57 3.91
C ASP A 55 -13.24 1.16 4.50
N LEU A 56 -13.44 1.03 5.81
CA LEU A 56 -13.37 -0.26 6.51
C LEU A 56 -14.48 -1.22 6.10
N ARG A 57 -15.68 -0.71 5.81
CA ARG A 57 -16.76 -1.55 5.28
C ARG A 57 -16.39 -2.13 3.92
N GLY A 58 -15.89 -1.30 2.99
CA GLY A 58 -15.44 -1.77 1.69
C GLY A 58 -14.28 -2.76 1.80
N SER A 59 -13.35 -2.53 2.73
CA SER A 59 -12.26 -3.47 3.01
C SER A 59 -12.78 -4.84 3.45
N LYS A 60 -13.76 -4.87 4.35
CA LYS A 60 -14.39 -6.11 4.84
C LYS A 60 -15.12 -6.85 3.72
N ASP A 61 -15.92 -6.13 2.93
CA ASP A 61 -16.68 -6.71 1.82
C ASP A 61 -15.74 -7.27 0.75
N PHE A 62 -14.66 -6.55 0.43
CA PHE A 62 -13.64 -6.98 -0.53
C PHE A 62 -12.90 -8.24 -0.06
N LEU A 63 -12.43 -8.27 1.20
CA LEU A 63 -11.76 -9.45 1.76
C LEU A 63 -12.67 -10.67 1.76
N ALA A 64 -13.95 -10.52 2.12
CA ALA A 64 -14.91 -11.61 2.11
C ALA A 64 -15.10 -12.20 0.71
N LYS A 65 -15.09 -11.37 -0.35
CA LYS A 65 -15.11 -11.83 -1.74
C LYS A 65 -13.82 -12.55 -2.12
N ALA A 66 -12.66 -11.97 -1.78
CA ALA A 66 -11.35 -12.53 -2.12
C ALA A 66 -11.16 -13.93 -1.48
N ARG A 67 -11.55 -14.12 -0.23
CA ARG A 67 -11.46 -15.41 0.49
C ARG A 67 -12.22 -16.53 -0.22
N ARG A 68 -13.38 -16.22 -0.83
CA ARG A 68 -14.20 -17.22 -1.57
C ARG A 68 -13.55 -17.68 -2.87
N LEU A 69 -12.61 -16.91 -3.41
CA LEU A 69 -11.89 -17.25 -4.64
C LEU A 69 -10.66 -18.13 -4.38
N VAL A 70 -10.30 -18.35 -3.12
CA VAL A 70 -9.11 -19.12 -2.75
C VAL A 70 -9.52 -20.50 -2.22
N PRO A 71 -9.21 -21.58 -2.96
CA PRO A 71 -9.46 -22.93 -2.50
C PRO A 71 -8.82 -23.20 -1.14
N GLY A 72 -9.58 -23.77 -0.22
CA GLY A 72 -9.11 -24.07 1.15
C GLY A 72 -9.05 -22.87 2.11
N CYS A 73 -9.20 -21.64 1.64
CA CYS A 73 -9.32 -20.49 2.53
C CYS A 73 -10.70 -20.52 3.23
N PRO A 74 -10.77 -20.39 4.57
CA PRO A 74 -12.05 -20.34 5.27
C PRO A 74 -12.89 -19.15 4.78
N ALA A 75 -14.07 -19.38 4.25
CA ALA A 75 -14.97 -18.31 3.79
C ALA A 75 -15.53 -17.48 4.96
N THR A 76 -15.60 -18.07 6.16
CA THR A 76 -16.07 -17.46 7.41
C THR A 76 -15.14 -17.85 8.56
N GLY A 77 -15.27 -17.17 9.69
CA GLY A 77 -14.38 -17.34 10.82
C GLY A 77 -13.05 -16.61 10.65
N LYS A 78 -12.20 -16.69 11.66
CA LYS A 78 -10.91 -15.99 11.66
C LYS A 78 -9.84 -16.76 10.90
N LEU A 79 -8.98 -16.02 10.25
CA LEU A 79 -7.69 -16.46 9.75
C LEU A 79 -6.71 -16.57 10.94
N LYS A 80 -5.70 -17.42 10.84
CA LYS A 80 -4.78 -17.64 11.98
C LYS A 80 -3.91 -16.40 12.23
N ARG A 81 -3.22 -15.91 11.20
CA ARG A 81 -2.31 -14.78 11.35
C ARG A 81 -2.41 -13.81 10.17
N GLY A 82 -2.54 -12.53 10.49
CA GLY A 82 -2.44 -11.44 9.54
C GLY A 82 -1.32 -10.47 9.89
N VAL A 83 -0.99 -9.57 8.97
CA VAL A 83 -0.10 -8.44 9.20
C VAL A 83 -0.65 -7.20 8.52
N ASP A 84 -0.55 -6.05 9.19
CA ASP A 84 -0.87 -4.72 8.65
C ASP A 84 0.44 -3.99 8.34
N CYS A 85 0.68 -3.73 7.07
CA CYS A 85 1.90 -3.10 6.56
C CYS A 85 1.65 -1.61 6.32
N GLY A 86 2.29 -0.76 7.10
CA GLY A 86 1.96 0.67 7.24
C GLY A 86 0.79 0.87 8.21
N ALA A 87 0.89 0.23 9.39
CA ALA A 87 -0.23 0.11 10.32
C ALA A 87 -0.66 1.44 10.97
N GLY A 88 0.19 2.46 10.95
CA GLY A 88 -0.06 3.72 11.63
C GLY A 88 -0.35 3.50 13.11
N ILE A 89 -1.40 4.12 13.60
CA ILE A 89 -1.87 3.94 14.97
C ILE A 89 -2.73 2.67 15.17
N GLY A 90 -2.77 1.77 14.20
CA GLY A 90 -3.57 0.53 14.25
C GLY A 90 -5.06 0.71 13.98
N ARG A 91 -5.46 1.71 13.18
CA ARG A 91 -6.87 1.93 12.81
C ARG A 91 -7.47 0.70 12.13
N VAL A 92 -6.76 0.16 11.13
CA VAL A 92 -7.21 -0.99 10.34
C VAL A 92 -7.20 -2.26 11.20
N ILE A 93 -6.18 -2.44 12.04
CA ILE A 93 -6.10 -3.59 12.96
C ILE A 93 -7.28 -3.58 13.93
N ASN A 94 -7.52 -2.43 14.61
CA ASN A 94 -8.53 -2.36 15.66
C ASN A 94 -9.95 -2.53 15.13
N ASP A 95 -10.27 -1.89 14.00
CA ASP A 95 -11.64 -1.77 13.54
C ASP A 95 -12.01 -2.80 12.46
N PHE A 96 -11.01 -3.53 11.92
CA PHE A 96 -11.22 -4.50 10.86
C PHE A 96 -10.41 -5.79 11.04
N LEU A 97 -9.06 -5.79 10.94
CA LEU A 97 -8.25 -7.01 10.89
C LEU A 97 -8.37 -7.85 12.17
N GLY A 98 -8.53 -7.21 13.34
CA GLY A 98 -8.78 -7.90 14.59
C GLY A 98 -10.11 -8.68 14.64
N GLN A 99 -11.03 -8.44 13.69
CA GLN A 99 -12.23 -9.24 13.53
C GLN A 99 -12.01 -10.43 12.59
N GLU A 100 -11.03 -10.31 11.68
CA GLU A 100 -10.74 -11.27 10.62
C GLU A 100 -9.61 -12.25 10.98
N CYS A 101 -8.72 -11.90 11.91
CA CYS A 101 -7.56 -12.72 12.30
C CYS A 101 -7.54 -13.02 13.80
N GLU A 102 -6.92 -14.16 14.18
CA GLU A 102 -6.66 -14.52 15.59
C GLU A 102 -5.48 -13.70 16.14
N VAL A 103 -4.44 -13.51 15.32
CA VAL A 103 -3.25 -12.71 15.61
C VAL A 103 -3.02 -11.75 14.46
N VAL A 104 -2.68 -10.48 14.76
CA VAL A 104 -2.28 -9.50 13.77
C VAL A 104 -0.96 -8.86 14.18
N ASP A 105 0.05 -8.99 13.31
CA ASP A 105 1.30 -8.24 13.42
C ASP A 105 1.15 -6.87 12.77
N ALA A 106 2.08 -5.98 13.06
CA ALA A 106 2.12 -4.64 12.49
C ALA A 106 3.53 -4.25 12.07
N VAL A 107 3.64 -3.61 10.91
CA VAL A 107 4.86 -2.96 10.41
C VAL A 107 4.57 -1.48 10.26
N GLU A 108 5.32 -0.62 10.97
CA GLU A 108 5.07 0.82 11.00
C GLU A 108 6.38 1.57 11.26
N PRO A 109 6.91 2.37 10.30
CA PRO A 109 8.21 3.02 10.46
C PRO A 109 8.22 4.17 11.48
N VAL A 110 7.07 4.81 11.73
CA VAL A 110 7.00 5.96 12.61
C VAL A 110 6.86 5.53 14.07
N GLU A 111 7.94 5.67 14.86
CA GLU A 111 7.99 5.24 16.26
C GLU A 111 6.82 5.76 17.12
N LYS A 112 6.40 7.01 16.91
CA LYS A 112 5.26 7.58 17.59
C LYS A 112 3.97 6.77 17.37
N PHE A 113 3.77 6.25 16.17
CA PHE A 113 2.57 5.49 15.83
C PHE A 113 2.68 4.04 16.31
N SER A 114 3.82 3.39 16.12
CA SER A 114 4.05 2.04 16.60
C SER A 114 3.94 1.95 18.13
N ARG A 115 4.36 2.99 18.86
CA ARG A 115 4.17 3.08 20.31
C ARG A 115 2.69 3.15 20.69
N VAL A 116 1.91 4.04 20.05
CA VAL A 116 0.46 4.14 20.27
C VAL A 116 -0.24 2.82 19.99
N LEU A 117 0.19 2.12 18.93
CA LEU A 117 -0.34 0.80 18.58
C LEU A 117 -0.01 -0.25 19.64
N SER A 118 1.25 -0.32 20.10
CA SER A 118 1.72 -1.29 21.10
C SER A 118 1.02 -1.15 22.45
N GLU A 119 0.62 0.06 22.82
CA GLU A 119 -0.11 0.35 24.05
C GLU A 119 -1.60 0.01 23.98
N ARG A 120 -2.13 -0.26 22.77
CA ARG A 120 -3.54 -0.59 22.58
C ARG A 120 -3.86 -2.00 23.01
N ARG A 121 -4.94 -2.15 23.74
CA ARG A 121 -5.60 -3.45 23.92
C ARG A 121 -6.57 -3.64 22.75
N LEU A 122 -6.30 -4.60 21.91
CA LEU A 122 -7.24 -4.98 20.86
C LEU A 122 -8.52 -5.53 21.51
N THR A 123 -9.65 -5.05 21.01
CA THR A 123 -10.96 -5.59 21.38
C THR A 123 -11.25 -6.80 20.50
N ARG A 124 -12.08 -7.78 20.98
CA ARG A 124 -12.67 -8.82 20.13
C ARG A 124 -11.83 -10.10 19.89
N ASN A 125 -11.22 -10.67 20.92
CA ASN A 125 -10.56 -11.97 20.82
C ASN A 125 -9.50 -12.05 19.70
N CYS A 126 -8.73 -10.98 19.51
CA CYS A 126 -7.57 -10.91 18.66
C CYS A 126 -6.35 -10.57 19.51
N ALA A 127 -5.25 -11.26 19.30
CA ALA A 127 -3.97 -10.89 19.86
C ALA A 127 -3.26 -9.89 18.91
N LEU A 128 -2.72 -8.81 19.48
CA LEU A 128 -1.68 -8.04 18.80
C LEU A 128 -0.41 -8.89 18.87
N GLY A 129 0.14 -9.23 17.71
CA GLY A 129 1.39 -9.96 17.58
C GLY A 129 2.60 -9.04 17.70
N GLU A 130 3.57 -9.19 16.81
CA GLU A 130 4.74 -8.33 16.79
C GLU A 130 4.39 -6.96 16.23
N VAL A 131 4.95 -5.90 16.85
CA VAL A 131 4.92 -4.53 16.33
C VAL A 131 6.34 -4.16 15.96
N LEU A 132 6.62 -4.08 14.66
CA LEU A 132 7.94 -3.82 14.10
C LEU A 132 8.04 -2.35 13.69
N THR A 133 8.95 -1.60 14.34
CA THR A 133 9.20 -0.19 14.01
C THR A 133 10.23 -0.10 12.90
N ILE A 134 9.82 -0.48 11.69
CA ILE A 134 10.62 -0.48 10.45
C ILE A 134 9.74 -0.12 9.27
N GLY A 135 10.37 0.32 8.18
CA GLY A 135 9.69 0.49 6.89
C GLY A 135 9.40 -0.86 6.21
N ILE A 136 8.40 -0.88 5.33
CA ILE A 136 8.05 -2.10 4.58
C ILE A 136 9.12 -2.45 3.54
N GLU A 137 9.94 -1.49 3.14
CA GLU A 137 11.13 -1.69 2.28
C GLU A 137 12.15 -2.61 2.93
N ASP A 138 12.32 -2.52 4.26
CA ASP A 138 13.28 -3.30 5.03
C ASP A 138 12.66 -4.54 5.71
N TRP A 139 11.34 -4.65 5.70
CA TRP A 139 10.66 -5.76 6.37
C TRP A 139 10.87 -7.09 5.65
N VAL A 140 11.39 -8.07 6.39
CA VAL A 140 11.63 -9.44 5.92
C VAL A 140 10.81 -10.42 6.74
N PRO A 141 9.62 -10.84 6.26
CA PRO A 141 8.78 -11.81 6.96
C PRO A 141 9.34 -13.23 6.87
N GLY A 142 8.97 -14.07 7.85
CA GLY A 142 9.20 -15.50 7.79
C GLY A 142 8.43 -16.18 6.64
N ALA A 143 8.91 -17.33 6.20
CA ALA A 143 8.25 -18.09 5.12
C ALA A 143 6.93 -18.74 5.60
N LYS A 144 5.87 -18.67 4.79
CA LYS A 144 4.55 -19.31 5.02
C LYS A 144 3.94 -19.01 6.40
N VAL A 145 4.02 -17.76 6.84
CA VAL A 145 3.54 -17.34 8.18
C VAL A 145 2.15 -16.76 8.11
N TYR A 146 1.79 -16.04 7.02
CA TYR A 146 0.60 -15.21 6.97
C TYR A 146 -0.50 -15.78 6.09
N ASP A 147 -1.72 -15.84 6.64
CA ASP A 147 -2.94 -16.07 5.88
C ASP A 147 -3.46 -14.78 5.24
N LEU A 148 -3.07 -13.61 5.80
CA LEU A 148 -3.44 -12.30 5.29
C LEU A 148 -2.28 -11.31 5.44
N ILE A 149 -1.85 -10.72 4.33
CA ILE A 149 -0.99 -9.54 4.32
C ILE A 149 -1.84 -8.37 3.82
N TRP A 150 -1.95 -7.32 4.63
CA TRP A 150 -2.72 -6.12 4.31
C TRP A 150 -1.77 -4.93 4.18
N ALA A 151 -1.78 -4.26 3.03
CA ALA A 151 -1.05 -3.03 2.78
C ALA A 151 -2.02 -1.98 2.23
N GLN A 152 -2.28 -0.95 3.03
CA GLN A 152 -3.22 0.11 2.67
C GLN A 152 -2.58 1.47 2.86
N TRP A 153 -2.49 2.25 1.77
CA TRP A 153 -1.88 3.56 1.74
C TRP A 153 -0.44 3.56 2.27
N SER A 154 0.31 2.51 1.91
CA SER A 154 1.70 2.31 2.36
C SER A 154 2.68 2.05 1.21
N VAL A 155 2.25 1.46 0.11
CA VAL A 155 3.14 1.19 -1.03
C VAL A 155 3.47 2.40 -1.91
N PRO A 156 2.81 3.57 -1.82
CA PRO A 156 3.25 4.78 -2.50
C PRO A 156 4.63 5.28 -2.10
N TYR A 157 5.12 4.89 -0.95
CA TYR A 157 6.44 5.28 -0.40
C TYR A 157 7.59 4.39 -0.87
N LEU A 158 7.31 3.38 -1.71
CA LEU A 158 8.31 2.51 -2.32
C LEU A 158 8.60 2.92 -3.75
N THR A 159 9.87 2.90 -4.16
CA THR A 159 10.20 2.92 -5.58
C THR A 159 9.62 1.69 -6.28
N ASP A 160 9.54 1.69 -7.61
CA ASP A 160 9.03 0.51 -8.35
C ASP A 160 9.85 -0.75 -8.06
N ALA A 161 11.17 -0.61 -7.97
CA ALA A 161 12.08 -1.72 -7.64
C ALA A 161 11.82 -2.24 -6.21
N GLN A 162 11.75 -1.35 -5.21
CA GLN A 162 11.44 -1.72 -3.83
C GLN A 162 10.06 -2.37 -3.69
N LEU A 163 9.06 -1.89 -4.44
CA LEU A 163 7.72 -2.50 -4.44
C LEU A 163 7.77 -3.93 -4.98
N VAL A 164 8.50 -4.19 -6.07
CA VAL A 164 8.67 -5.54 -6.60
C VAL A 164 9.38 -6.43 -5.57
N GLU A 165 10.46 -5.97 -4.95
CA GLU A 165 11.19 -6.71 -3.92
C GLU A 165 10.31 -7.01 -2.69
N TYR A 166 9.55 -6.03 -2.22
CA TYR A 166 8.58 -6.20 -1.13
C TYR A 166 7.54 -7.27 -1.47
N LEU A 167 6.96 -7.21 -2.66
CA LEU A 167 5.99 -8.20 -3.14
C LEU A 167 6.58 -9.61 -3.23
N VAL A 168 7.84 -9.76 -3.66
CA VAL A 168 8.56 -11.04 -3.71
C VAL A 168 8.71 -11.62 -2.31
N ARG A 169 9.09 -10.79 -1.31
CA ARG A 169 9.17 -11.22 0.10
C ARG A 169 7.80 -11.64 0.63
N CYS A 170 6.76 -10.83 0.39
CA CYS A 170 5.39 -11.14 0.78
C CYS A 170 4.88 -12.44 0.15
N ARG A 171 5.21 -12.68 -1.12
CA ARG A 171 4.87 -13.93 -1.82
C ARG A 171 5.39 -15.16 -1.08
N GLY A 172 6.64 -15.11 -0.58
CA GLY A 172 7.25 -16.20 0.19
C GLY A 172 6.63 -16.37 1.59
N ALA A 173 6.08 -15.30 2.15
CA ALA A 173 5.49 -15.28 3.49
C ALA A 173 4.04 -15.78 3.54
N LEU A 174 3.32 -15.80 2.42
CA LEU A 174 1.95 -16.29 2.36
C LEU A 174 1.88 -17.80 2.55
N THR A 175 0.92 -18.24 3.37
CA THR A 175 0.55 -19.66 3.49
C THR A 175 -0.10 -20.15 2.19
N ASP A 176 -0.35 -21.47 2.11
CA ASP A 176 -0.98 -22.07 0.92
C ASP A 176 -2.40 -21.55 0.66
N VAL A 177 -3.07 -20.97 1.66
CA VAL A 177 -4.38 -20.30 1.55
C VAL A 177 -4.27 -18.78 1.69
N GLY A 178 -3.06 -18.27 1.82
CA GLY A 178 -2.79 -16.86 2.11
C GLY A 178 -3.16 -15.92 0.96
N ILE A 179 -3.58 -14.72 1.33
CA ILE A 179 -3.95 -13.63 0.41
C ILE A 179 -3.19 -12.37 0.81
N MET A 180 -2.62 -11.69 -0.16
CA MET A 180 -2.15 -10.32 0.03
C MET A 180 -3.18 -9.34 -0.54
N ILE A 181 -3.51 -8.31 0.24
CA ILE A 181 -4.37 -7.21 -0.19
C ILE A 181 -3.54 -5.94 -0.25
N ILE A 182 -3.59 -5.27 -1.39
CA ILE A 182 -3.12 -3.90 -1.56
C ILE A 182 -4.33 -3.01 -1.80
N LYS A 183 -4.44 -1.92 -1.05
CA LYS A 183 -5.51 -0.93 -1.19
C LYS A 183 -4.93 0.46 -1.27
N GLU A 184 -5.03 1.10 -2.45
CA GLU A 184 -4.32 2.35 -2.74
C GLU A 184 -5.16 3.32 -3.55
N ASN A 185 -4.81 4.59 -3.45
CA ASN A 185 -5.20 5.59 -4.42
C ASN A 185 -4.62 5.22 -5.78
N ILE A 186 -5.34 5.50 -6.85
CA ILE A 186 -4.84 5.32 -8.22
C ILE A 186 -4.90 6.63 -8.97
N SER A 187 -3.87 6.86 -9.80
CA SER A 187 -3.84 7.97 -10.74
C SER A 187 -4.70 7.65 -11.97
N GLU A 188 -5.52 8.61 -12.38
CA GLU A 188 -6.24 8.63 -13.66
C GLU A 188 -5.71 9.72 -14.59
N GLU A 189 -4.57 10.32 -14.24
CA GLU A 189 -3.94 11.36 -15.04
C GLU A 189 -3.36 10.78 -16.34
N PRO A 190 -3.53 11.50 -17.49
CA PRO A 190 -2.98 11.08 -18.78
C PRO A 190 -1.46 10.92 -18.77
N GLU A 191 -0.77 11.72 -17.98
CA GLU A 191 0.69 11.70 -17.80
C GLU A 191 1.17 10.48 -17.00
N GLY A 192 0.28 9.77 -16.32
CA GLY A 192 0.57 8.53 -15.63
C GLY A 192 0.69 8.66 -14.11
N ASP A 193 1.83 8.25 -13.56
CA ASP A 193 2.06 8.27 -12.11
C ASP A 193 2.28 9.71 -11.60
N ILE A 194 1.77 10.03 -10.41
CA ILE A 194 1.86 11.36 -9.78
C ILE A 194 2.83 11.28 -8.60
N TYR A 195 3.87 12.12 -8.60
CA TYR A 195 4.73 12.32 -7.44
C TYR A 195 4.21 13.44 -6.55
N ASP A 196 4.09 13.19 -5.25
CA ASP A 196 3.81 14.20 -4.22
C ASP A 196 5.10 14.52 -3.46
N GLU A 197 5.63 15.71 -3.70
CA GLU A 197 6.87 16.18 -3.07
C GLU A 197 6.72 16.32 -1.55
N SER A 198 5.55 16.72 -1.06
CA SER A 198 5.32 16.97 0.37
C SER A 198 5.35 15.70 1.21
N GLU A 199 4.84 14.61 0.65
CA GLU A 199 4.81 13.28 1.29
C GLU A 199 5.96 12.39 0.82
N SER A 200 6.69 12.78 -0.24
CA SER A 200 7.65 11.93 -0.93
C SER A 200 7.05 10.58 -1.33
N SER A 201 5.93 10.63 -2.02
CA SER A 201 5.13 9.46 -2.39
C SER A 201 4.72 9.47 -3.86
N VAL A 202 4.39 8.30 -4.41
CA VAL A 202 3.91 8.17 -5.80
C VAL A 202 2.55 7.50 -5.85
N THR A 203 1.55 8.23 -6.35
CA THR A 203 0.27 7.64 -6.73
C THR A 203 0.40 7.03 -8.12
N ARG A 204 0.32 5.72 -8.21
CA ARG A 204 0.50 4.96 -9.45
C ARG A 204 -0.81 4.76 -10.20
N THR A 205 -0.71 4.56 -11.51
CA THR A 205 -1.85 4.10 -12.32
C THR A 205 -2.19 2.63 -12.03
N ASP A 206 -3.44 2.23 -12.28
CA ASP A 206 -3.86 0.81 -12.19
C ASP A 206 -3.02 -0.10 -13.08
N ALA A 207 -2.72 0.36 -14.30
CA ALA A 207 -1.89 -0.40 -15.26
C ALA A 207 -0.47 -0.62 -14.73
N LYS A 208 0.13 0.39 -14.12
CA LYS A 208 1.46 0.32 -13.51
C LYS A 208 1.49 -0.68 -12.35
N LEU A 209 0.54 -0.58 -11.41
CA LEU A 209 0.45 -1.51 -10.28
C LEU A 209 0.31 -2.95 -10.74
N ARG A 210 -0.57 -3.23 -11.72
CA ARG A 210 -0.74 -4.58 -12.28
C ARG A 210 0.54 -5.12 -12.93
N LYS A 211 1.31 -4.25 -13.60
CA LYS A 211 2.61 -4.63 -14.15
C LYS A 211 3.57 -5.04 -13.03
N LEU A 212 3.71 -4.23 -11.97
CA LEU A 212 4.60 -4.51 -10.84
C LEU A 212 4.19 -5.80 -10.09
N PHE A 213 2.89 -6.08 -9.93
CA PHE A 213 2.42 -7.35 -9.39
C PHE A 213 2.87 -8.55 -10.24
N LYS A 214 2.75 -8.43 -11.56
CA LYS A 214 3.19 -9.46 -12.50
C LYS A 214 4.70 -9.67 -12.44
N ASP A 215 5.47 -8.57 -12.39
CA ASP A 215 6.94 -8.60 -12.34
C ASP A 215 7.43 -9.29 -11.05
N ALA A 216 6.70 -9.13 -9.94
CA ALA A 216 6.95 -9.84 -8.67
C ALA A 216 6.47 -11.30 -8.64
N GLY A 217 5.88 -11.80 -9.72
CA GLY A 217 5.31 -13.15 -9.78
C GLY A 217 4.05 -13.33 -8.94
N MET A 218 3.32 -12.23 -8.69
CA MET A 218 2.01 -12.27 -8.04
C MET A 218 0.90 -12.35 -9.08
N HIS A 219 -0.14 -13.13 -8.76
CA HIS A 219 -1.34 -13.26 -9.57
C HIS A 219 -2.50 -12.46 -8.93
N LEU A 220 -3.11 -11.59 -9.73
CA LEU A 220 -4.28 -10.83 -9.33
C LEU A 220 -5.54 -11.69 -9.45
N ILE A 221 -6.19 -11.98 -8.31
CA ILE A 221 -7.42 -12.81 -8.26
C ILE A 221 -8.69 -11.97 -8.20
N LEU A 222 -8.61 -10.73 -7.67
CA LEU A 222 -9.75 -9.80 -7.58
C LEU A 222 -9.25 -8.37 -7.57
N SER A 223 -9.99 -7.46 -8.20
CA SER A 223 -9.75 -6.02 -8.08
C SER A 223 -11.06 -5.26 -8.16
N GLU A 224 -11.27 -4.30 -7.24
CA GLU A 224 -12.47 -3.46 -7.19
C GLU A 224 -12.11 -2.03 -6.78
N VAL A 225 -12.84 -1.07 -7.32
CA VAL A 225 -12.78 0.33 -6.86
C VAL A 225 -13.67 0.48 -5.63
N GLN A 226 -13.14 1.14 -4.60
CA GLN A 226 -13.88 1.49 -3.40
C GLN A 226 -15.05 2.41 -3.76
N SER A 227 -16.24 2.03 -3.36
CA SER A 227 -17.44 2.85 -3.51
C SER A 227 -17.85 3.51 -2.20
N GLY A 228 -18.78 4.48 -2.30
CA GLY A 228 -19.44 5.09 -1.14
C GLY A 228 -18.70 6.26 -0.48
N PHE A 229 -17.56 6.68 -0.99
CA PHE A 229 -16.95 7.93 -0.56
C PHE A 229 -17.77 9.14 -1.04
N PRO A 230 -17.91 10.20 -0.22
CA PRO A 230 -18.66 11.39 -0.59
C PRO A 230 -18.02 12.09 -1.80
N ARG A 231 -18.76 12.26 -2.89
CA ARG A 231 -18.26 12.85 -4.14
C ARG A 231 -17.75 14.28 -3.96
N GLN A 232 -18.32 15.04 -3.02
CA GLN A 232 -17.90 16.42 -2.71
C GLN A 232 -16.47 16.52 -2.18
N LEU A 233 -15.89 15.42 -1.67
CA LEU A 233 -14.51 15.40 -1.18
C LEU A 233 -13.48 15.34 -2.31
N ARG A 234 -13.90 15.02 -3.53
CA ARG A 234 -13.03 14.93 -4.74
C ARG A 234 -11.76 14.10 -4.49
N LEU A 235 -11.90 13.01 -3.75
CA LEU A 235 -10.80 12.09 -3.46
C LEU A 235 -10.41 11.34 -4.74
N LEU A 236 -9.12 11.00 -4.84
CA LEU A 236 -8.65 10.06 -5.86
C LEU A 236 -9.39 8.72 -5.73
N PRO A 237 -9.62 8.00 -6.84
CA PRO A 237 -10.17 6.67 -6.77
C PRO A 237 -9.28 5.76 -5.92
N VAL A 238 -9.90 5.02 -5.00
CA VAL A 238 -9.20 4.01 -4.20
C VAL A 238 -9.53 2.65 -4.78
N ARG A 239 -8.52 1.84 -5.04
CA ARG A 239 -8.69 0.49 -5.57
C ARG A 239 -8.06 -0.55 -4.66
N SER A 240 -8.77 -1.65 -4.47
CA SER A 240 -8.28 -2.83 -3.77
C SER A 240 -7.86 -3.91 -4.78
N TYR A 241 -6.78 -4.61 -4.46
CA TYR A 241 -6.22 -5.72 -5.23
C TYR A 241 -5.99 -6.91 -4.32
N ALA A 242 -6.52 -8.08 -4.66
CA ALA A 242 -6.22 -9.32 -3.98
C ALA A 242 -5.23 -10.14 -4.81
N LEU A 243 -4.10 -10.45 -4.20
CA LEU A 243 -2.95 -11.06 -4.86
C LEU A 243 -2.62 -12.40 -4.21
N ARG A 244 -2.13 -13.34 -5.02
CA ARG A 244 -1.58 -14.62 -4.58
C ARG A 244 -0.30 -14.98 -5.33
N PRO A 245 0.54 -15.87 -4.79
CA PRO A 245 1.62 -16.46 -5.57
C PRO A 245 1.09 -17.03 -6.89
N ARG A 246 1.86 -16.87 -7.96
CA ARG A 246 1.59 -17.56 -9.22
C ARG A 246 1.95 -19.04 -9.02
N SER A 247 0.97 -19.91 -9.19
CA SER A 247 1.18 -21.38 -9.22
C SER A 247 2.03 -21.78 -10.43
#